data_cdd4ee718d8e8ac2879c9efd4774c4c3
#
_entry.id   cdd4ee718d8e8ac2879c9efd4774c4c3
#
_cell.length_a   1.000
_cell.length_b   1.000
_cell.length_c   1.000
_cell.angle_alpha   90.00
_cell.angle_beta   90.00
_cell.angle_gamma   90.00
#
_symmetry.space_group_name_H-M   'P 1'
#
loop_
_entity.id
_entity.type
_entity.pdbx_description
1 polymer ?
#
loop_
_entity_poly.entity_id
_entity_poly.type
_entity_poly.pdbx_seq_one_letter_code
_entity_poly.pdbx_strand_id
1 'polypeptide(L)'
;MSITGMLIQMQRPISSPNGRQKHERNMETDTDKFNLDEEKMIILITGASHTGKTLLAQKMLEKNKYPYLSIDHLKMGLIRSGNTVLTPEDDDDLTEYLWPIVKEIIKTAIENRQNLIVEGCYVPLSWRKDFDEGYLPSIRFICLAMSEKYIEDHFSEIIGHASAIESRLSDADCTMDSLKTDNRKFINGFQQAAEQVVIIDSNYEQTIKALLI
;
A
#
# COMPACT_ATOMS: atom_id res chain seq x y z
N MET A 1 -49.91 3.68 3.80
CA MET A 1 -50.38 3.58 2.40
C MET A 1 -49.48 2.59 1.68
N SER A 2 -50.08 1.48 1.32
CA SER A 2 -49.43 0.31 0.67
C SER A 2 -49.40 0.53 -0.83
N ILE A 3 -48.30 0.18 -1.51
CA ILE A 3 -48.28 0.04 -2.96
C ILE A 3 -47.84 -1.39 -3.29
N THR A 4 -48.88 -2.15 -3.59
CA THR A 4 -48.91 -3.53 -4.04
C THR A 4 -48.48 -3.65 -5.49
N GLY A 5 -47.85 -4.77 -5.78
CA GLY A 5 -47.18 -5.25 -6.97
C GLY A 5 -47.88 -5.11 -8.32
N MET A 6 -47.04 -5.36 -9.33
CA MET A 6 -47.49 -5.73 -10.67
C MET A 6 -46.50 -6.69 -11.32
N LEU A 7 -46.83 -7.98 -11.22
CA LEU A 7 -46.27 -9.05 -12.05
C LEU A 7 -46.84 -8.90 -13.47
N ILE A 8 -45.97 -8.85 -14.46
CA ILE A 8 -46.37 -9.08 -15.87
C ILE A 8 -45.73 -10.37 -16.31
N GLN A 9 -46.58 -11.42 -16.44
CA GLN A 9 -46.33 -12.62 -17.24
C GLN A 9 -46.48 -12.29 -18.71
N MET A 10 -45.51 -12.64 -19.53
CA MET A 10 -45.73 -12.77 -20.98
C MET A 10 -45.36 -14.17 -21.44
N GLN A 11 -46.38 -14.82 -21.99
CA GLN A 11 -46.40 -16.14 -22.58
C GLN A 11 -45.64 -16.18 -23.91
N ARG A 12 -45.09 -17.36 -24.20
CA ARG A 12 -44.47 -17.73 -25.51
C ARG A 12 -45.53 -18.04 -26.58
N PRO A 13 -45.17 -18.00 -27.86
CA PRO A 13 -45.66 -18.99 -28.80
C PRO A 13 -44.52 -19.81 -29.44
N ILE A 14 -44.92 -21.04 -29.71
CA ILE A 14 -44.17 -22.13 -30.34
C ILE A 14 -44.26 -22.01 -31.87
N SER A 15 -43.19 -22.25 -32.61
CA SER A 15 -43.20 -23.03 -33.85
C SER A 15 -41.79 -23.27 -34.40
N SER A 16 -41.43 -24.52 -34.64
CA SER A 16 -40.34 -25.02 -35.55
C SER A 16 -40.94 -25.40 -36.91
N PRO A 17 -40.25 -25.95 -37.93
CA PRO A 17 -38.83 -26.16 -38.11
C PRO A 17 -38.33 -25.73 -39.52
N ASN A 18 -37.03 -25.63 -39.78
CA ASN A 18 -36.37 -26.28 -40.94
C ASN A 18 -34.85 -25.98 -40.97
N GLY A 19 -34.14 -27.03 -41.26
CA GLY A 19 -32.71 -27.17 -41.19
C GLY A 19 -31.89 -26.37 -42.20
N ARG A 20 -30.64 -26.17 -41.82
CA ARG A 20 -29.49 -26.18 -42.74
C ARG A 20 -28.18 -26.33 -41.93
N GLN A 21 -27.51 -27.41 -42.27
CA GLN A 21 -26.06 -27.68 -42.30
C GLN A 21 -25.12 -26.97 -41.31
N LYS A 22 -24.48 -27.83 -40.51
CA LYS A 22 -23.28 -27.65 -39.74
C LYS A 22 -22.16 -26.93 -40.52
N HIS A 23 -21.67 -25.84 -39.99
CA HIS A 23 -20.28 -25.47 -40.04
C HIS A 23 -19.83 -25.38 -38.60
N GLU A 24 -19.18 -26.45 -38.14
CA GLU A 24 -18.38 -26.44 -36.92
C GLU A 24 -17.20 -25.49 -37.16
N ARG A 25 -17.33 -24.25 -36.74
CA ARG A 25 -16.19 -23.42 -36.39
C ARG A 25 -15.87 -23.73 -34.94
N ASN A 26 -14.75 -24.42 -34.73
CA ASN A 26 -14.10 -24.48 -33.43
C ASN A 26 -13.90 -23.05 -32.93
N MET A 27 -14.82 -22.60 -32.11
CA MET A 27 -14.54 -21.51 -31.15
C MET A 27 -13.77 -22.20 -30.04
N GLU A 28 -12.43 -22.19 -30.14
CA GLU A 28 -11.57 -22.24 -28.98
C GLU A 28 -12.00 -21.08 -28.11
N THR A 29 -12.77 -21.37 -27.08
CA THR A 29 -13.00 -20.46 -25.96
C THR A 29 -11.65 -20.35 -25.29
N ASP A 30 -10.97 -19.26 -25.60
CA ASP A 30 -9.87 -18.74 -24.82
C ASP A 30 -10.45 -18.36 -23.44
N THR A 31 -10.68 -19.40 -22.63
CA THR A 31 -10.86 -19.24 -21.20
C THR A 31 -9.47 -18.92 -20.71
N ASP A 32 -9.15 -17.62 -20.70
CA ASP A 32 -8.12 -17.07 -19.85
C ASP A 32 -8.26 -17.75 -18.49
N LYS A 33 -7.38 -18.72 -18.25
CA LYS A 33 -7.18 -19.28 -16.93
C LYS A 33 -6.67 -18.14 -16.07
N PHE A 34 -7.60 -17.40 -15.45
CA PHE A 34 -7.29 -16.67 -14.26
C PHE A 34 -6.70 -17.68 -13.28
N ASN A 35 -5.40 -17.66 -13.13
CA ASN A 35 -4.72 -18.39 -12.08
C ASN A 35 -5.23 -17.86 -10.75
N LEU A 36 -6.27 -18.52 -10.21
CA LEU A 36 -6.91 -18.18 -8.94
C LEU A 36 -6.03 -18.50 -7.71
N ASP A 37 -4.83 -19.04 -7.93
CA ASP A 37 -3.92 -19.53 -6.89
C ASP A 37 -2.73 -18.60 -6.59
N GLU A 38 -2.66 -17.41 -7.18
CA GLU A 38 -1.70 -16.41 -6.67
C GLU A 38 -2.20 -15.89 -5.32
N GLU A 39 -1.48 -16.23 -4.25
CA GLU A 39 -1.70 -15.66 -2.92
C GLU A 39 -1.75 -14.14 -3.02
N LYS A 40 -2.91 -13.56 -2.77
CA LYS A 40 -3.06 -12.11 -2.78
C LYS A 40 -2.33 -11.51 -1.59
N MET A 41 -1.57 -10.46 -1.85
CA MET A 41 -0.60 -9.93 -0.90
C MET A 41 -0.80 -8.44 -0.63
N ILE A 42 -0.79 -8.11 0.63
CA ILE A 42 -0.62 -6.73 1.07
C ILE A 42 0.87 -6.48 1.32
N ILE A 43 1.39 -5.41 0.74
CA ILE A 43 2.75 -4.96 1.01
C ILE A 43 2.66 -3.70 1.86
N LEU A 44 2.97 -3.83 3.14
CA LEU A 44 2.96 -2.73 4.10
C LEU A 44 4.38 -2.17 4.24
N ILE A 45 4.59 -0.95 3.70
CA ILE A 45 5.89 -0.27 3.68
C ILE A 45 5.88 0.87 4.68
N THR A 46 6.77 0.84 5.65
CA THR A 46 7.01 1.93 6.59
C THR A 46 8.49 2.28 6.69
N GLY A 47 8.84 3.23 7.53
CA GLY A 47 10.23 3.64 7.77
C GLY A 47 10.37 5.15 7.94
N ALA A 48 11.58 5.59 8.25
CA ALA A 48 11.91 6.97 8.47
C ALA A 48 11.66 7.86 7.24
N SER A 49 11.59 9.16 7.45
CA SER A 49 11.49 10.12 6.35
C SER A 49 12.68 9.97 5.39
N HIS A 50 12.48 10.32 4.13
CA HIS A 50 13.50 10.34 3.07
C HIS A 50 14.12 8.96 2.70
N THR A 51 13.65 7.83 3.27
CA THR A 51 14.18 6.49 2.96
C THR A 51 13.71 5.92 1.61
N GLY A 52 12.85 6.64 0.88
CA GLY A 52 12.38 6.22 -0.44
C GLY A 52 11.22 5.24 -0.42
N LYS A 53 10.38 5.24 0.62
CA LYS A 53 9.16 4.42 0.72
C LYS A 53 8.26 4.58 -0.51
N THR A 54 7.93 5.82 -0.85
CA THR A 54 7.09 6.16 -1.99
C THR A 54 7.72 5.74 -3.32
N LEU A 55 9.05 5.87 -3.47
CA LEU A 55 9.77 5.37 -4.65
C LEU A 55 9.70 3.84 -4.75
N LEU A 56 9.86 3.13 -3.63
CA LEU A 56 9.72 1.68 -3.60
C LEU A 56 8.29 1.25 -3.98
N ALA A 57 7.28 1.89 -3.38
CA ALA A 57 5.87 1.63 -3.70
C ALA A 57 5.58 1.88 -5.18
N GLN A 58 6.08 2.97 -5.76
CA GLN A 58 5.93 3.29 -7.19
C GLN A 58 6.58 2.21 -8.07
N LYS A 59 7.82 1.79 -7.77
CA LYS A 59 8.50 0.72 -8.51
C LYS A 59 7.76 -0.61 -8.42
N MET A 60 7.17 -0.94 -7.27
CA MET A 60 6.34 -2.13 -7.10
C MET A 60 5.02 -2.03 -7.88
N LEU A 61 4.36 -0.87 -7.88
CA LEU A 61 3.19 -0.61 -8.71
C LEU A 61 3.52 -0.83 -10.20
N GLU A 62 4.62 -0.27 -10.69
CA GLU A 62 5.04 -0.39 -12.09
C GLU A 62 5.35 -1.85 -12.48
N LYS A 63 6.01 -2.59 -11.60
CA LYS A 63 6.41 -3.98 -11.84
C LYS A 63 5.24 -4.95 -11.69
N ASN A 64 4.53 -4.90 -10.57
CA ASN A 64 3.55 -5.92 -10.17
C ASN A 64 2.12 -5.52 -10.52
N LYS A 65 1.90 -4.27 -10.96
CA LYS A 65 0.57 -3.70 -11.23
C LYS A 65 -0.37 -3.73 -10.01
N TYR A 66 0.20 -3.73 -8.81
CA TYR A 66 -0.58 -3.64 -7.57
C TYR A 66 -0.95 -2.18 -7.32
N PRO A 67 -2.21 -1.86 -7.03
CA PRO A 67 -2.58 -0.51 -6.60
C PRO A 67 -1.85 -0.15 -5.31
N TYR A 68 -1.61 1.15 -5.08
CA TYR A 68 -1.03 1.55 -3.81
C TYR A 68 -1.81 2.69 -3.14
N LEU A 69 -1.78 2.67 -1.82
CA LEU A 69 -2.34 3.68 -0.94
C LEU A 69 -1.19 4.37 -0.20
N SER A 70 -1.01 5.67 -0.42
CA SER A 70 -0.16 6.51 0.42
C SER A 70 -0.94 6.96 1.64
N ILE A 71 -0.42 6.68 2.84
CA ILE A 71 -1.00 7.16 4.10
C ILE A 71 -0.88 8.69 4.18
N ASP A 72 0.17 9.28 3.59
CA ASP A 72 0.31 10.73 3.49
C ASP A 72 -0.80 11.38 2.64
N HIS A 73 -1.21 10.75 1.55
CA HIS A 73 -2.36 11.23 0.76
C HIS A 73 -3.66 11.14 1.58
N LEU A 74 -3.87 10.04 2.32
CA LEU A 74 -5.02 9.89 3.21
C LEU A 74 -4.99 10.98 4.30
N LYS A 75 -3.85 11.19 4.95
CA LYS A 75 -3.61 12.27 5.94
C LYS A 75 -4.04 13.62 5.39
N MET A 76 -3.45 14.02 4.26
CA MET A 76 -3.75 15.31 3.68
C MET A 76 -5.19 15.45 3.21
N GLY A 77 -5.81 14.36 2.74
CA GLY A 77 -7.22 14.31 2.40
C GLY A 77 -8.11 14.60 3.61
N LEU A 78 -7.85 13.96 4.75
CA LEU A 78 -8.61 14.14 5.98
C LEU A 78 -8.42 15.53 6.61
N ILE A 79 -7.18 16.05 6.62
CA ILE A 79 -6.88 17.40 7.12
C ILE A 79 -7.57 18.45 6.26
N ARG A 80 -7.37 18.42 4.94
CA ARG A 80 -7.89 19.44 4.00
C ARG A 80 -9.41 19.42 3.89
N SER A 81 -10.05 18.29 4.12
CA SER A 81 -11.51 18.16 4.13
C SER A 81 -12.15 18.53 5.48
N GLY A 82 -11.34 18.85 6.49
CA GLY A 82 -11.82 19.22 7.82
C GLY A 82 -12.36 18.04 8.65
N ASN A 83 -11.98 16.81 8.31
CA ASN A 83 -12.37 15.62 9.08
C ASN A 83 -11.51 15.43 10.35
N THR A 84 -10.46 16.21 10.52
CA THR A 84 -9.65 16.29 11.74
C THR A 84 -9.22 17.72 11.98
N VAL A 85 -8.91 18.03 13.23
CA VAL A 85 -8.29 19.31 13.66
C VAL A 85 -6.76 19.21 13.74
N LEU A 86 -6.21 18.00 13.54
CA LEU A 86 -4.76 17.77 13.54
C LEU A 86 -4.11 18.49 12.36
N THR A 87 -2.86 18.85 12.55
CA THR A 87 -2.01 19.49 11.54
C THR A 87 -0.94 18.51 11.04
N PRO A 88 -0.25 18.76 9.94
CA PRO A 88 0.80 17.86 9.44
C PRO A 88 1.97 17.64 10.41
N GLU A 89 2.13 18.50 11.42
CA GLU A 89 3.18 18.48 12.42
C GLU A 89 2.86 17.58 13.63
N ASP A 90 1.60 17.14 13.78
CA ASP A 90 1.12 16.32 14.91
C ASP A 90 1.35 14.80 14.64
N ASP A 91 2.58 14.39 14.31
CA ASP A 91 2.91 13.05 13.80
C ASP A 91 2.47 11.89 14.70
N ASP A 92 2.65 12.01 16.03
CA ASP A 92 2.27 10.93 16.96
C ASP A 92 0.73 10.80 17.02
N ASP A 93 0.00 11.92 17.15
CA ASP A 93 -1.47 11.95 17.16
C ASP A 93 -2.05 11.50 15.79
N LEU A 94 -1.37 11.87 14.69
CA LEU A 94 -1.73 11.43 13.36
C LEU A 94 -1.56 9.91 13.19
N THR A 95 -0.56 9.31 13.81
CA THR A 95 -0.42 7.85 13.80
C THR A 95 -1.61 7.18 14.48
N GLU A 96 -2.00 7.66 15.66
CA GLU A 96 -3.17 7.15 16.40
C GLU A 96 -4.48 7.36 15.65
N TYR A 97 -4.62 8.47 14.93
CA TYR A 97 -5.82 8.80 14.17
C TYR A 97 -5.94 8.03 12.84
N LEU A 98 -4.83 7.90 12.09
CA LEU A 98 -4.83 7.29 10.76
C LEU A 98 -4.82 5.77 10.79
N TRP A 99 -4.07 5.17 11.72
CA TRP A 99 -3.88 3.73 11.75
C TRP A 99 -5.17 2.91 11.88
N PRO A 100 -6.16 3.29 12.71
CA PRO A 100 -7.46 2.60 12.74
C PRO A 100 -8.17 2.54 11.38
N ILE A 101 -8.02 3.58 10.55
CA ILE A 101 -8.59 3.61 9.20
C ILE A 101 -7.79 2.71 8.25
N VAL A 102 -6.47 2.83 8.28
CA VAL A 102 -5.55 2.09 7.40
C VAL A 102 -5.67 0.58 7.61
N LYS A 103 -5.71 0.12 8.87
CA LYS A 103 -5.82 -1.31 9.17
C LYS A 103 -7.13 -1.91 8.64
N GLU A 104 -8.25 -1.19 8.71
CA GLU A 104 -9.52 -1.68 8.19
C GLU A 104 -9.55 -1.69 6.65
N ILE A 105 -8.85 -0.76 5.98
CA ILE A 105 -8.63 -0.82 4.53
C ILE A 105 -7.81 -2.07 4.16
N ILE A 106 -6.76 -2.37 4.92
CA ILE A 106 -5.93 -3.58 4.73
C ILE A 106 -6.79 -4.85 4.88
N LYS A 107 -7.56 -4.97 5.97
CA LYS A 107 -8.45 -6.12 6.19
C LYS A 107 -9.44 -6.29 5.05
N THR A 108 -10.10 -5.20 4.65
CA THR A 108 -11.04 -5.20 3.53
C THR A 108 -10.39 -5.67 2.22
N ALA A 109 -9.17 -5.24 1.92
CA ALA A 109 -8.44 -5.69 0.74
C ALA A 109 -8.13 -7.20 0.79
N ILE A 110 -7.74 -7.73 1.96
CA ILE A 110 -7.50 -9.17 2.17
C ILE A 110 -8.79 -9.98 1.99
N GLU A 111 -9.88 -9.55 2.62
CA GLU A 111 -11.21 -10.20 2.54
C GLU A 111 -11.72 -10.25 1.09
N ASN A 112 -11.47 -9.20 0.33
CA ASN A 112 -11.80 -9.12 -1.09
C ASN A 112 -10.77 -9.79 -2.01
N ARG A 113 -9.74 -10.43 -1.47
CA ARG A 113 -8.65 -11.07 -2.23
C ARG A 113 -8.00 -10.11 -3.22
N GLN A 114 -7.67 -8.91 -2.75
CA GLN A 114 -7.01 -7.88 -3.55
C GLN A 114 -5.55 -7.74 -3.16
N ASN A 115 -4.68 -7.48 -4.14
CA ASN A 115 -3.34 -7.00 -3.86
C ASN A 115 -3.39 -5.51 -3.55
N LEU A 116 -2.61 -5.06 -2.57
CA LEU A 116 -2.50 -3.65 -2.22
C LEU A 116 -1.12 -3.35 -1.64
N ILE A 117 -0.51 -2.26 -2.09
CA ILE A 117 0.66 -1.67 -1.45
C ILE A 117 0.15 -0.53 -0.55
N VAL A 118 0.54 -0.52 0.71
CA VAL A 118 0.26 0.56 1.67
C VAL A 118 1.59 1.13 2.13
N GLU A 119 1.80 2.44 2.00
CA GLU A 119 3.06 3.05 2.40
C GLU A 119 2.85 4.33 3.21
N GLY A 120 3.75 4.57 4.18
CA GLY A 120 3.79 5.76 5.00
C GLY A 120 4.51 5.53 6.33
N CYS A 121 4.78 6.62 7.07
CA CYS A 121 5.43 6.55 8.37
C CYS A 121 4.47 6.25 9.53
N TYR A 122 3.17 6.33 9.31
CA TYR A 122 2.11 6.23 10.33
C TYR A 122 1.68 4.79 10.64
N VAL A 123 2.65 3.87 10.72
CA VAL A 123 2.44 2.47 11.12
C VAL A 123 2.97 2.29 12.54
N PRO A 124 2.13 1.96 13.54
CA PRO A 124 2.58 1.82 14.91
C PRO A 124 3.48 0.59 15.09
N LEU A 125 4.38 0.64 16.06
CA LEU A 125 5.28 -0.47 16.39
C LEU A 125 4.52 -1.77 16.74
N SER A 126 3.31 -1.62 17.26
CA SER A 126 2.44 -2.75 17.66
C SER A 126 1.52 -3.24 16.55
N TRP A 127 1.69 -2.82 15.30
CA TRP A 127 0.77 -3.06 14.18
C TRP A 127 0.27 -4.51 14.06
N ARG A 128 1.13 -5.50 14.34
CA ARG A 128 0.76 -6.93 14.26
C ARG A 128 -0.36 -7.32 15.18
N LYS A 129 -0.50 -6.64 16.33
CA LYS A 129 -1.55 -6.93 17.31
C LYS A 129 -2.97 -6.57 16.82
N ASP A 130 -3.05 -5.78 15.76
CA ASP A 130 -4.30 -5.36 15.15
C ASP A 130 -4.83 -6.33 14.10
N PHE A 131 -4.05 -7.38 13.79
CA PHE A 131 -4.39 -8.44 12.85
C PHE A 131 -4.32 -9.79 13.54
N ASP A 132 -5.34 -10.61 13.33
CA ASP A 132 -5.34 -11.98 13.79
C ASP A 132 -4.57 -12.91 12.82
N GLU A 133 -4.49 -14.20 13.20
CA GLU A 133 -3.77 -15.22 12.41
C GLU A 133 -4.33 -15.41 11.00
N GLY A 134 -5.57 -15.01 10.74
CA GLY A 134 -6.18 -15.09 9.40
C GLY A 134 -5.68 -14.02 8.43
N TYR A 135 -5.27 -12.84 8.94
CA TYR A 135 -4.80 -11.74 8.11
C TYR A 135 -3.27 -11.70 7.96
N LEU A 136 -2.53 -12.01 9.04
CA LEU A 136 -1.06 -11.85 9.08
C LEU A 136 -0.31 -12.56 7.95
N PRO A 137 -0.67 -13.78 7.52
CA PRO A 137 0.03 -14.47 6.43
C PRO A 137 -0.05 -13.72 5.08
N SER A 138 -1.10 -12.91 4.89
CA SER A 138 -1.29 -12.11 3.67
C SER A 138 -0.54 -10.77 3.69
N ILE A 139 0.18 -10.42 4.77
CA ILE A 139 0.85 -9.13 4.93
C ILE A 139 2.37 -9.31 4.89
N ARG A 140 3.00 -8.78 3.85
CA ARG A 140 4.45 -8.59 3.79
C ARG A 140 4.80 -7.21 4.34
N PHE A 141 5.51 -7.19 5.45
CA PHE A 141 5.96 -5.95 6.09
C PHE A 141 7.38 -5.58 5.65
N ILE A 142 7.61 -4.30 5.36
CA ILE A 142 8.91 -3.74 5.00
C ILE A 142 9.09 -2.44 5.78
N CYS A 143 10.09 -2.38 6.64
CA CYS A 143 10.51 -1.15 7.30
C CYS A 143 11.83 -0.69 6.70
N LEU A 144 11.87 0.53 6.11
CA LEU A 144 13.07 1.11 5.53
C LEU A 144 13.71 2.10 6.49
N ALA A 145 15.02 1.98 6.67
CA ALA A 145 15.82 2.95 7.38
C ALA A 145 17.20 3.10 6.74
N MET A 146 17.88 4.19 7.03
CA MET A 146 19.25 4.47 6.60
C MET A 146 20.19 4.37 7.79
N SER A 147 21.40 3.84 7.58
CA SER A 147 22.46 3.91 8.59
C SER A 147 22.94 5.36 8.77
N GLU A 148 23.48 5.68 9.95
CA GLU A 148 24.04 7.01 10.20
C GLU A 148 25.16 7.33 9.21
N LYS A 149 26.00 6.35 8.93
CA LYS A 149 27.10 6.49 7.96
C LYS A 149 26.57 6.80 6.56
N TYR A 150 25.52 6.09 6.11
CA TYR A 150 24.93 6.35 4.81
C TYR A 150 24.37 7.79 4.73
N ILE A 151 23.71 8.25 5.79
CA ILE A 151 23.18 9.62 5.87
C ILE A 151 24.34 10.65 5.81
N GLU A 152 25.44 10.42 6.53
CA GLU A 152 26.61 11.30 6.51
C GLU A 152 27.22 11.42 5.11
N ASP A 153 27.40 10.28 4.45
CA ASP A 153 28.08 10.21 3.15
C ASP A 153 27.19 10.77 2.00
N HIS A 154 25.85 10.71 2.14
CA HIS A 154 24.90 11.00 1.06
C HIS A 154 23.86 12.09 1.38
N PHE A 155 24.03 12.88 2.46
CA PHE A 155 23.02 13.82 2.93
C PHE A 155 22.49 14.75 1.82
N SER A 156 23.38 15.35 1.03
CA SER A 156 22.99 16.27 -0.05
C SER A 156 22.16 15.57 -1.14
N GLU A 157 22.46 14.31 -1.44
CA GLU A 157 21.72 13.51 -2.40
C GLU A 157 20.34 13.15 -1.86
N ILE A 158 20.25 12.75 -0.59
CA ILE A 158 19.00 12.42 0.08
C ILE A 158 18.03 13.60 0.03
N ILE A 159 18.49 14.80 0.41
CA ILE A 159 17.68 16.02 0.36
C ILE A 159 17.35 16.39 -1.09
N GLY A 160 18.31 16.29 -2.02
CA GLY A 160 18.07 16.56 -3.43
C GLY A 160 16.99 15.67 -4.08
N HIS A 161 16.80 14.46 -3.57
CA HIS A 161 15.78 13.53 -4.04
C HIS A 161 14.47 13.58 -3.24
N ALA A 162 14.37 14.41 -2.20
CA ALA A 162 13.18 14.49 -1.34
C ALA A 162 11.88 14.78 -2.09
N SER A 163 11.97 15.51 -3.21
CA SER A 163 10.84 15.88 -4.08
C SER A 163 10.79 15.06 -5.39
N ALA A 164 11.47 13.93 -5.47
CA ALA A 164 11.55 13.15 -6.72
C ALA A 164 10.20 12.57 -7.17
N ILE A 165 9.29 12.27 -6.24
CA ILE A 165 7.96 11.72 -6.53
C ILE A 165 6.85 12.61 -5.95
N GLU A 166 7.06 13.21 -4.78
CA GLU A 166 6.10 14.06 -4.10
C GLU A 166 6.65 15.48 -3.97
N SER A 167 5.83 16.49 -4.27
CA SER A 167 6.19 17.88 -3.99
C SER A 167 6.00 18.15 -2.49
N ARG A 168 7.09 18.21 -1.74
CA ARG A 168 7.06 18.55 -0.31
C ARG A 168 6.99 20.05 -0.13
N LEU A 169 6.10 20.50 0.77
CA LEU A 169 5.85 21.91 1.01
C LEU A 169 7.02 22.61 1.73
N SER A 170 7.80 21.89 2.54
CA SER A 170 9.03 22.39 3.18
C SER A 170 9.89 21.22 3.69
N ASP A 171 11.12 21.12 3.18
CA ASP A 171 12.22 20.34 3.78
C ASP A 171 13.28 21.27 4.42
N ALA A 172 12.94 22.58 4.58
CA ALA A 172 13.89 23.57 5.06
C ALA A 172 14.44 23.27 6.48
N ASP A 173 13.67 22.53 7.27
CA ASP A 173 14.02 22.15 8.63
C ASP A 173 14.66 20.76 8.74
N CYS A 174 14.82 20.03 7.62
CA CYS A 174 15.45 18.72 7.63
C CYS A 174 16.97 18.86 7.75
N THR A 175 17.48 18.59 8.94
CA THR A 175 18.91 18.57 9.22
C THR A 175 19.46 17.13 9.20
N MET A 176 20.80 17.00 9.04
CA MET A 176 21.45 15.70 9.14
C MET A 176 21.18 15.02 10.49
N ASP A 177 21.20 15.79 11.59
CA ASP A 177 20.97 15.26 12.93
C ASP A 177 19.51 14.82 13.15
N SER A 178 18.54 15.58 12.61
CA SER A 178 17.12 15.19 12.67
C SER A 178 16.90 13.91 11.87
N LEU A 179 17.48 13.80 10.67
CA LEU A 179 17.37 12.60 9.83
C LEU A 179 17.99 11.36 10.49
N LYS A 180 19.17 11.49 11.12
CA LYS A 180 19.77 10.40 11.90
C LYS A 180 18.92 9.98 13.09
N THR A 181 18.36 10.96 13.80
CA THR A 181 17.52 10.71 14.97
C THR A 181 16.25 9.97 14.58
N ASP A 182 15.59 10.39 13.50
CA ASP A 182 14.40 9.73 12.98
C ASP A 182 14.70 8.29 12.54
N ASN A 183 15.76 8.07 11.76
CA ASN A 183 16.14 6.72 11.35
C ASN A 183 16.49 5.81 12.53
N ARG A 184 17.20 6.32 13.55
CA ARG A 184 17.49 5.57 14.78
C ARG A 184 16.23 5.20 15.55
N LYS A 185 15.23 6.11 15.64
CA LYS A 185 13.92 5.85 16.25
C LYS A 185 13.23 4.66 15.56
N PHE A 186 13.18 4.66 14.23
CA PHE A 186 12.59 3.56 13.45
C PHE A 186 13.35 2.24 13.62
N ILE A 187 14.68 2.25 13.49
CA ILE A 187 15.51 1.05 13.65
C ILE A 187 15.28 0.44 15.04
N ASN A 188 15.49 1.22 16.10
CA ASN A 188 15.39 0.72 17.45
C ASN A 188 13.96 0.27 17.80
N GLY A 189 12.96 1.05 17.43
CA GLY A 189 11.55 0.76 17.72
C GLY A 189 11.10 -0.54 17.08
N PHE A 190 11.28 -0.71 15.79
CA PHE A 190 10.83 -1.91 15.09
C PHE A 190 11.68 -3.14 15.42
N GLN A 191 13.00 -3.01 15.66
CA GLN A 191 13.81 -4.12 16.15
C GLN A 191 13.39 -4.59 17.54
N GLN A 192 13.05 -3.67 18.47
CA GLN A 192 12.50 -4.02 19.78
C GLN A 192 11.12 -4.68 19.68
N ALA A 193 10.36 -4.36 18.66
CA ALA A 193 9.10 -5.03 18.32
C ALA A 193 9.29 -6.37 17.59
N ALA A 194 10.53 -6.88 17.49
CA ALA A 194 10.91 -8.09 16.77
C ALA A 194 10.58 -8.05 15.26
N GLU A 195 10.54 -6.86 14.67
CA GLU A 195 10.39 -6.67 13.24
C GLU A 195 11.73 -6.56 12.54
N GLN A 196 11.77 -7.06 11.30
CA GLN A 196 12.94 -6.91 10.46
C GLN A 196 12.97 -5.52 9.83
N VAL A 197 14.08 -4.79 10.03
CA VAL A 197 14.33 -3.49 9.41
C VAL A 197 15.34 -3.64 8.29
N VAL A 198 15.01 -3.15 7.11
CA VAL A 198 15.92 -3.08 5.97
C VAL A 198 16.74 -1.79 6.10
N ILE A 199 18.03 -1.95 6.41
CA ILE A 199 18.95 -0.83 6.61
C ILE A 199 19.71 -0.57 5.31
N ILE A 200 19.55 0.63 4.76
CA ILE A 200 20.32 1.14 3.63
C ILE A 200 21.64 1.66 4.18
N ASP A 201 22.73 0.94 3.90
CA ASP A 201 24.06 1.21 4.47
C ASP A 201 25.10 1.61 3.42
N SER A 202 24.98 1.15 2.18
CA SER A 202 26.01 1.40 1.15
C SER A 202 25.40 1.67 -0.24
N ASN A 203 24.56 0.76 -0.75
CA ASN A 203 24.02 0.84 -2.11
C ASN A 203 22.51 0.88 -2.08
N TYR A 204 21.95 2.09 -2.22
CA TYR A 204 20.52 2.33 -2.24
C TYR A 204 19.82 1.54 -3.35
N GLU A 205 20.29 1.65 -4.58
CA GLU A 205 19.67 1.01 -5.74
C GLU A 205 19.63 -0.52 -5.62
N GLN A 206 20.73 -1.13 -5.15
CA GLN A 206 20.80 -2.57 -4.95
C GLN A 206 19.83 -3.01 -3.84
N THR A 207 19.76 -2.26 -2.73
CA THR A 207 18.84 -2.54 -1.63
C THR A 207 17.39 -2.48 -2.09
N ILE A 208 17.02 -1.41 -2.79
CA ILE A 208 15.65 -1.25 -3.33
C ILE A 208 15.32 -2.34 -4.35
N LYS A 209 16.27 -2.68 -5.24
CA LYS A 209 16.07 -3.74 -6.24
C LYS A 209 15.85 -5.11 -5.60
N ALA A 210 16.54 -5.42 -4.50
CA ALA A 210 16.35 -6.68 -3.77
C ALA A 210 14.97 -6.81 -3.10
N LEU A 211 14.29 -5.70 -2.85
CA LEU A 211 12.94 -5.68 -2.28
C LEU A 211 11.84 -5.85 -3.32
N LEU A 212 12.13 -5.61 -4.59
CA LEU A 212 11.17 -5.81 -5.65
C LEU A 212 10.92 -7.31 -5.85
N ILE A 213 9.73 -7.74 -5.62
CA ILE A 213 9.24 -9.13 -5.78
C ILE A 213 9.12 -9.48 -7.26
#